data_54aa55fb6141b1770dab05f04397a2f9
#
_entry.id   54aa55fb6141b1770dab05f04397a2f9
#
_cell.length_a   1.000
_cell.length_b   1.000
_cell.length_c   1.000
_cell.angle_alpha   90.00
_cell.angle_beta   90.00
_cell.angle_gamma   90.00
#
_symmetry.space_group_name_H-M   'P 1'
#
loop_
_entity.id
_entity.type
_entity.pdbx_description
1 polymer ?
#
loop_
_entity_poly.entity_id
_entity_poly.type
_entity_poly.pdbx_seq_one_letter_code
_entity_poly.pdbx_strand_id
1 'polypeptide(L)'
;MSTEATLAHYARYQAIKLRRHPEGVLELIMEAKDASGKLSTADHRLHRELADIWRDIDTDPETRVVVIRGEGKGFSGGGDLDLVQQMADDFEVRARVWREARDLVYNIINCNKPVVSAMHGAAVGAGLVAGLLADVSIAARDARIIDGHTRLGVAAGDHAAIVWPLLCGMAKAKYYLLLCETVSGEEAERIGLVSLCVDEPQLVERAFEVAYRLARGSQTAIRWTKYALNNWLRQAGPTFDTSLALEFMGFSGPDVREGIQSLRERRAPDFKPDSPF
;
A
#
# COMPACT_ATOMS: atom_id res chain seq x y z
N MET A 1 -11.31 18.04 25.09
CA MET A 1 -10.09 18.51 24.40
C MET A 1 -10.46 18.75 22.96
N SER A 2 -10.08 19.87 22.35
CA SER A 2 -10.47 20.19 20.97
C SER A 2 -9.80 19.21 19.98
N THR A 3 -10.45 18.92 18.89
CA THR A 3 -9.97 18.01 17.82
C THR A 3 -8.59 18.41 17.29
N GLU A 4 -8.23 19.69 17.32
CA GLU A 4 -6.95 20.23 16.89
C GLU A 4 -5.76 19.87 17.80
N ALA A 5 -5.95 19.92 19.13
CA ALA A 5 -4.89 19.54 20.08
C ALA A 5 -4.54 18.05 19.99
N THR A 6 -5.52 17.23 19.63
CA THR A 6 -5.41 15.77 19.56
C THR A 6 -4.59 15.29 18.33
N LEU A 7 -4.39 16.13 17.34
CA LEU A 7 -3.62 15.81 16.13
C LEU A 7 -2.22 16.44 16.07
N ALA A 8 -1.80 17.17 17.13
CA ALA A 8 -0.47 17.79 17.21
C ALA A 8 0.67 16.77 17.01
N HIS A 9 0.48 15.52 17.43
CA HIS A 9 1.42 14.41 17.22
C HIS A 9 1.70 14.13 15.73
N TYR A 10 0.75 14.48 14.87
CA TYR A 10 0.81 14.23 13.42
C TYR A 10 1.03 15.49 12.58
N ALA A 11 1.38 16.63 13.20
CA ALA A 11 1.49 17.93 12.50
C ALA A 11 2.52 17.94 11.34
N ARG A 12 3.46 16.99 11.32
CA ARG A 12 4.46 16.83 10.26
C ARG A 12 3.91 16.25 8.95
N TYR A 13 2.76 15.55 9.00
CA TYR A 13 2.15 14.90 7.84
C TYR A 13 1.31 15.90 7.06
N GLN A 14 1.53 15.98 5.75
CA GLN A 14 0.87 16.96 4.87
C GLN A 14 0.25 16.33 3.61
N ALA A 15 0.67 15.12 3.26
CA ALA A 15 0.13 14.36 2.14
C ALA A 15 -0.94 13.34 2.60
N ILE A 16 -0.98 13.06 3.90
CA ILE A 16 -1.99 12.20 4.53
C ILE A 16 -2.85 13.08 5.43
N LYS A 17 -4.14 13.21 5.09
CA LYS A 17 -5.12 13.83 6.00
C LYS A 17 -5.45 12.87 7.13
N LEU A 18 -5.47 13.37 8.34
CA LEU A 18 -5.76 12.61 9.54
C LEU A 18 -7.02 13.14 10.21
N ARG A 19 -7.89 12.23 10.58
CA ARG A 19 -9.11 12.54 11.35
C ARG A 19 -9.26 11.58 12.51
N ARG A 20 -9.50 12.12 13.69
CA ARG A 20 -9.80 11.31 14.87
C ARG A 20 -11.30 11.14 15.02
N HIS A 21 -11.71 9.90 15.14
CA HIS A 21 -13.09 9.49 15.38
C HIS A 21 -13.25 9.00 16.83
N PRO A 22 -14.49 8.84 17.31
CA PRO A 22 -14.76 8.27 18.63
C PRO A 22 -14.06 6.92 18.84
N GLU A 23 -13.93 6.52 20.11
CA GLU A 23 -13.40 5.22 20.54
C GLU A 23 -11.93 4.95 20.13
N GLY A 24 -11.18 6.00 19.76
CA GLY A 24 -9.77 5.87 19.38
C GLY A 24 -9.55 5.34 17.97
N VAL A 25 -10.50 5.53 17.06
CA VAL A 25 -10.31 5.25 15.63
C VAL A 25 -9.63 6.45 14.97
N LEU A 26 -8.49 6.22 14.31
CA LEU A 26 -7.76 7.20 13.52
C LEU A 26 -7.96 6.90 12.02
N GLU A 27 -8.51 7.85 11.30
CA GLU A 27 -8.68 7.77 9.84
C GLU A 27 -7.48 8.42 9.14
N LEU A 28 -6.86 7.68 8.24
CA LEU A 28 -5.83 8.13 7.31
C LEU A 28 -6.42 8.24 5.91
N ILE A 29 -6.35 9.42 5.31
CA ILE A 29 -6.86 9.67 3.97
C ILE A 29 -5.68 10.09 3.09
N MET A 30 -5.33 9.25 2.12
CA MET A 30 -4.37 9.62 1.08
C MET A 30 -5.02 10.62 0.14
N GLU A 31 -4.50 11.87 0.10
CA GLU A 31 -5.08 12.94 -0.70
C GLU A 31 -4.95 12.67 -2.21
N ALA A 32 -5.99 13.05 -2.96
CA ALA A 32 -5.94 13.03 -4.41
C ALA A 32 -5.09 14.22 -4.91
N LYS A 33 -3.87 13.94 -5.35
CA LYS A 33 -2.89 14.95 -5.80
C LYS A 33 -2.34 14.70 -7.22
N ASP A 34 -2.95 13.80 -7.99
CA ASP A 34 -2.61 13.68 -9.39
C ASP A 34 -2.90 14.99 -10.15
N ALA A 35 -2.34 15.15 -11.35
CA ALA A 35 -2.53 16.37 -12.17
C ALA A 35 -4.01 16.72 -12.42
N SER A 36 -4.92 15.75 -12.23
CA SER A 36 -6.37 15.95 -12.35
C SER A 36 -7.06 16.26 -11.02
N GLY A 37 -6.37 16.14 -9.87
CA GLY A 37 -6.92 16.26 -8.52
C GLY A 37 -7.92 15.14 -8.17
N LYS A 38 -7.85 14.00 -8.86
CA LYS A 38 -8.87 12.94 -8.77
C LYS A 38 -8.37 11.64 -8.15
N LEU A 39 -7.06 11.43 -8.10
CA LEU A 39 -6.45 10.18 -7.63
C LEU A 39 -5.21 10.48 -6.81
N SER A 40 -5.01 9.75 -5.72
CA SER A 40 -3.79 9.80 -4.94
C SER A 40 -2.67 9.08 -5.69
N THR A 41 -1.54 9.76 -5.93
CA THR A 41 -0.30 9.19 -6.44
C THR A 41 0.82 9.45 -5.43
N ALA A 42 1.70 8.46 -5.25
CA ALA A 42 2.78 8.55 -4.29
C ALA A 42 3.95 9.36 -4.88
N ASP A 43 3.92 10.67 -4.62
CA ASP A 43 5.06 11.55 -4.80
C ASP A 43 6.10 11.35 -3.67
N HIS A 44 7.20 12.11 -3.70
CA HIS A 44 8.24 12.07 -2.66
C HIS A 44 7.70 12.25 -1.24
N ARG A 45 6.66 13.05 -1.07
CA ARG A 45 6.09 13.35 0.24
C ARG A 45 5.21 12.23 0.73
N LEU A 46 4.23 11.83 -0.06
CA LEU A 46 3.32 10.74 0.32
C LEU A 46 4.07 9.43 0.54
N HIS A 47 5.08 9.13 -0.30
CA HIS A 47 5.88 7.91 -0.16
C HIS A 47 6.62 7.89 1.19
N ARG A 48 7.28 8.99 1.56
CA ARG A 48 7.94 9.13 2.87
C ARG A 48 6.96 9.09 4.03
N GLU A 49 5.84 9.80 3.92
CA GLU A 49 4.84 9.86 4.98
C GLU A 49 4.21 8.49 5.24
N LEU A 50 3.94 7.71 4.19
CA LEU A 50 3.48 6.32 4.31
C LEU A 50 4.52 5.41 4.99
N ALA A 51 5.81 5.65 4.77
CA ALA A 51 6.85 4.88 5.44
C ALA A 51 6.92 5.18 6.95
N ASP A 52 6.77 6.44 7.33
CA ASP A 52 7.02 6.90 8.70
C ASP A 52 5.81 6.80 9.65
N ILE A 53 4.60 7.01 9.14
CA ILE A 53 3.41 7.25 9.96
C ILE A 53 3.07 6.10 10.92
N TRP A 54 3.42 4.87 10.57
CA TRP A 54 3.11 3.69 11.38
C TRP A 54 3.83 3.67 12.72
N ARG A 55 5.02 4.27 12.81
CA ARG A 55 5.78 4.41 14.05
C ARG A 55 5.09 5.42 14.99
N ASP A 56 4.62 6.54 14.45
CA ASP A 56 3.91 7.55 15.24
C ASP A 56 2.56 7.00 15.72
N ILE A 57 1.85 6.26 14.85
CA ILE A 57 0.60 5.59 15.22
C ILE A 57 0.84 4.57 16.34
N ASP A 58 1.90 3.78 16.26
CA ASP A 58 2.17 2.75 17.27
C ASP A 58 2.38 3.35 18.67
N THR A 59 3.01 4.51 18.73
CA THR A 59 3.28 5.22 20.00
C THR A 59 2.15 6.12 20.47
N ASP A 60 1.13 6.40 19.64
CA ASP A 60 0.00 7.25 19.99
C ASP A 60 -0.95 6.55 20.99
N PRO A 61 -1.06 7.01 22.26
CA PRO A 61 -1.90 6.35 23.26
C PRO A 61 -3.40 6.53 22.99
N GLU A 62 -3.79 7.54 22.20
CA GLU A 62 -5.19 7.81 21.90
C GLU A 62 -5.71 6.98 20.73
N THR A 63 -4.81 6.40 19.90
CA THR A 63 -5.18 5.53 18.79
C THR A 63 -5.29 4.08 19.24
N ARG A 64 -6.43 3.47 18.94
CA ARG A 64 -6.70 2.04 19.15
C ARG A 64 -6.69 1.26 17.84
N VAL A 65 -7.26 1.83 16.78
CA VAL A 65 -7.43 1.23 15.45
C VAL A 65 -7.24 2.29 14.39
N VAL A 66 -6.72 1.90 13.24
CA VAL A 66 -6.54 2.76 12.08
C VAL A 66 -7.50 2.35 10.97
N VAL A 67 -8.08 3.32 10.27
CA VAL A 67 -8.75 3.13 8.97
C VAL A 67 -7.94 3.88 7.92
N ILE A 68 -7.47 3.20 6.88
CA ILE A 68 -6.78 3.83 5.75
C ILE A 68 -7.64 3.75 4.49
N ARG A 69 -7.80 4.88 3.80
CA ARG A 69 -8.50 4.97 2.51
C ARG A 69 -7.90 6.02 1.59
N GLY A 70 -8.25 5.97 0.32
CA GLY A 70 -7.95 7.02 -0.65
C GLY A 70 -9.04 8.08 -0.71
N GLU A 71 -8.69 9.24 -1.26
CA GLU A 71 -9.61 10.31 -1.63
C GLU A 71 -9.84 10.28 -3.15
N GLY A 72 -11.03 10.74 -3.59
CA GLY A 72 -11.35 10.87 -5.01
C GLY A 72 -11.78 9.56 -5.66
N LYS A 73 -11.24 9.23 -6.84
CA LYS A 73 -11.70 8.13 -7.70
C LYS A 73 -11.04 6.77 -7.44
N GLY A 74 -10.18 6.69 -6.46
CA GLY A 74 -9.50 5.44 -6.16
C GLY A 74 -8.69 5.50 -4.86
N PHE A 75 -8.25 4.33 -4.45
CA PHE A 75 -7.44 4.17 -3.25
C PHE A 75 -6.02 4.70 -3.45
N SER A 76 -5.38 4.32 -4.55
CA SER A 76 -4.04 4.77 -4.93
C SER A 76 -3.78 4.53 -6.41
N GLY A 77 -3.20 5.52 -7.09
CA GLY A 77 -2.79 5.43 -8.50
C GLY A 77 -1.37 4.90 -8.71
N GLY A 78 -0.69 4.50 -7.64
CA GLY A 78 0.71 4.05 -7.72
C GLY A 78 1.71 5.18 -7.52
N GLY A 79 2.94 4.96 -7.94
CA GLY A 79 4.01 5.96 -7.91
C GLY A 79 3.77 7.10 -8.90
N ASP A 80 4.10 8.31 -8.47
CA ASP A 80 4.18 9.45 -9.39
C ASP A 80 5.27 9.20 -10.44
N LEU A 81 4.94 9.39 -11.73
CA LEU A 81 5.86 9.06 -12.83
C LEU A 81 7.13 9.92 -12.85
N ASP A 82 7.10 11.12 -12.27
CA ASP A 82 8.29 11.94 -12.16
C ASP A 82 9.22 11.43 -11.05
N LEU A 83 8.66 10.94 -9.94
CA LEU A 83 9.44 10.22 -8.92
C LEU A 83 10.06 8.95 -9.49
N VAL A 84 9.29 8.16 -10.26
CA VAL A 84 9.77 6.93 -10.91
C VAL A 84 10.91 7.24 -11.89
N GLN A 85 10.79 8.32 -12.68
CA GLN A 85 11.86 8.78 -13.57
C GLN A 85 13.11 9.18 -12.79
N GLN A 86 12.95 9.91 -11.69
CA GLN A 86 14.10 10.32 -10.86
C GLN A 86 14.80 9.10 -10.24
N MET A 87 14.06 8.06 -9.83
CA MET A 87 14.66 6.80 -9.36
C MET A 87 15.47 6.11 -10.44
N ALA A 88 15.05 6.19 -11.71
CA ALA A 88 15.80 5.62 -12.84
C ALA A 88 17.09 6.40 -13.12
N ASP A 89 17.09 7.71 -12.97
CA ASP A 89 18.17 8.59 -13.37
C ASP A 89 19.16 8.92 -12.25
N ASP A 90 18.74 8.92 -10.98
CA ASP A 90 19.51 9.37 -9.83
C ASP A 90 19.65 8.27 -8.77
N PHE A 91 20.89 7.89 -8.47
CA PHE A 91 21.20 6.87 -7.47
C PHE A 91 20.80 7.29 -6.05
N GLU A 92 20.99 8.56 -5.67
CA GLU A 92 20.66 9.03 -4.32
C GLU A 92 19.15 9.02 -4.08
N VAL A 93 18.39 9.46 -5.08
CA VAL A 93 16.91 9.37 -5.05
C VAL A 93 16.49 7.92 -4.92
N ARG A 94 17.03 7.03 -5.76
CA ARG A 94 16.74 5.60 -5.73
C ARG A 94 17.06 4.96 -4.39
N ALA A 95 18.23 5.22 -3.82
CA ALA A 95 18.64 4.68 -2.52
C ALA A 95 17.76 5.17 -1.38
N ARG A 96 17.33 6.44 -1.43
CA ARG A 96 16.38 7.00 -0.45
C ARG A 96 15.02 6.31 -0.55
N VAL A 97 14.45 6.22 -1.75
CA VAL A 97 13.13 5.60 -1.97
C VAL A 97 13.15 4.12 -1.65
N TRP A 98 14.25 3.41 -1.94
CA TRP A 98 14.46 2.04 -1.48
C TRP A 98 14.31 1.91 0.05
N ARG A 99 14.93 2.81 0.80
CA ARG A 99 14.81 2.81 2.27
C ARG A 99 13.38 3.08 2.71
N GLU A 100 12.72 4.05 2.08
CA GLU A 100 11.32 4.39 2.39
C GLU A 100 10.39 3.20 2.09
N ALA A 101 10.56 2.51 0.96
CA ALA A 101 9.78 1.32 0.59
C ALA A 101 9.99 0.17 1.60
N ARG A 102 11.24 -0.06 2.01
CA ARG A 102 11.57 -1.03 3.05
C ARG A 102 10.89 -0.67 4.38
N ASP A 103 11.01 0.58 4.78
CA ASP A 103 10.48 1.05 6.06
C ASP A 103 8.94 1.04 6.06
N LEU A 104 8.28 1.32 4.95
CA LEU A 104 6.82 1.18 4.81
C LEU A 104 6.36 -0.23 5.19
N VAL A 105 6.96 -1.25 4.59
CA VAL A 105 6.58 -2.65 4.84
C VAL A 105 6.88 -3.06 6.29
N TYR A 106 8.10 -2.85 6.75
CA TYR A 106 8.47 -3.27 8.10
C TYR A 106 7.74 -2.47 9.18
N ASN A 107 7.48 -1.19 8.98
CA ASN A 107 6.80 -0.37 9.98
C ASN A 107 5.32 -0.75 10.12
N ILE A 108 4.61 -1.05 9.04
CA ILE A 108 3.22 -1.50 9.14
C ILE A 108 3.11 -2.90 9.75
N ILE A 109 4.03 -3.82 9.39
CA ILE A 109 4.11 -5.17 10.00
C ILE A 109 4.36 -5.09 11.51
N ASN A 110 5.18 -4.12 11.95
CA ASN A 110 5.57 -3.95 13.34
C ASN A 110 4.65 -3.02 14.14
N CYS A 111 3.75 -2.29 13.51
CA CYS A 111 2.74 -1.50 14.19
C CYS A 111 1.76 -2.42 14.93
N ASN A 112 1.63 -2.22 16.26
CA ASN A 112 0.75 -3.04 17.09
C ASN A 112 -0.73 -2.65 16.99
N LYS A 113 -1.04 -1.47 16.43
CA LYS A 113 -2.42 -1.03 16.25
C LYS A 113 -3.05 -1.78 15.07
N PRO A 114 -4.27 -2.34 15.21
CA PRO A 114 -4.99 -2.90 14.08
C PRO A 114 -5.23 -1.87 12.98
N VAL A 115 -5.11 -2.30 11.74
CA VAL A 115 -5.31 -1.49 10.54
C VAL A 115 -6.43 -2.09 9.70
N VAL A 116 -7.38 -1.27 9.29
CA VAL A 116 -8.44 -1.61 8.34
C VAL A 116 -8.24 -0.78 7.08
N SER A 117 -8.13 -1.40 5.92
CA SER A 117 -8.09 -0.68 4.64
C SER A 117 -9.43 -0.71 3.92
N ALA A 118 -9.76 0.41 3.25
CA ALA A 118 -10.97 0.55 2.43
C ALA A 118 -10.55 0.95 1.01
N MET A 119 -10.46 -0.04 0.12
CA MET A 119 -9.92 0.10 -1.24
C MET A 119 -11.04 0.21 -2.27
N HIS A 120 -11.10 1.33 -2.99
CA HIS A 120 -12.01 1.56 -4.11
C HIS A 120 -11.28 2.01 -5.36
N GLY A 121 -11.92 1.92 -6.51
CA GLY A 121 -11.33 2.35 -7.77
C GLY A 121 -9.96 1.71 -8.03
N ALA A 122 -8.98 2.50 -8.43
CA ALA A 122 -7.61 2.01 -8.61
C ALA A 122 -6.90 1.81 -7.25
N ALA A 123 -6.21 0.67 -7.09
CA ALA A 123 -5.36 0.37 -5.94
C ALA A 123 -4.02 -0.18 -6.43
N VAL A 124 -2.98 0.66 -6.45
CA VAL A 124 -1.68 0.39 -7.08
C VAL A 124 -0.54 0.96 -6.21
N GLY A 125 0.66 0.38 -6.31
CA GLY A 125 1.93 0.88 -5.75
C GLY A 125 1.93 1.06 -4.23
N ALA A 126 2.64 2.05 -3.71
CA ALA A 126 2.87 2.25 -2.27
C ALA A 126 1.59 2.32 -1.42
N GLY A 127 0.49 2.88 -1.96
CA GLY A 127 -0.80 2.82 -1.28
C GLY A 127 -1.32 1.39 -1.18
N LEU A 128 -1.20 0.57 -2.24
CA LEU A 128 -1.61 -0.83 -2.22
C LEU A 128 -0.80 -1.64 -1.20
N VAL A 129 0.49 -1.33 -1.01
CA VAL A 129 1.31 -1.93 0.06
C VAL A 129 0.59 -1.79 1.41
N ALA A 130 0.21 -0.56 1.78
CA ALA A 130 -0.51 -0.31 3.02
C ALA A 130 -1.91 -0.95 3.03
N GLY A 131 -2.57 -1.00 1.86
CA GLY A 131 -3.88 -1.63 1.70
C GLY A 131 -3.89 -3.12 1.96
N LEU A 132 -2.93 -3.87 1.41
CA LEU A 132 -2.84 -5.33 1.54
C LEU A 132 -2.11 -5.80 2.81
N LEU A 133 -1.26 -4.96 3.42
CA LEU A 133 -0.66 -5.22 4.73
C LEU A 133 -1.58 -4.85 5.90
N ALA A 134 -2.75 -4.26 5.63
CA ALA A 134 -3.76 -4.04 6.65
C ALA A 134 -4.25 -5.37 7.24
N ASP A 135 -4.62 -5.36 8.53
CA ASP A 135 -5.10 -6.57 9.23
C ASP A 135 -6.47 -7.02 8.73
N VAL A 136 -7.29 -6.07 8.30
CA VAL A 136 -8.56 -6.33 7.60
C VAL A 136 -8.60 -5.45 6.35
N SER A 137 -8.48 -6.07 5.19
CA SER A 137 -8.56 -5.40 3.91
C SER A 137 -9.97 -5.54 3.32
N ILE A 138 -10.60 -4.41 2.96
CA ILE A 138 -11.93 -4.37 2.38
C ILE A 138 -11.84 -3.70 1.01
N ALA A 139 -12.33 -4.36 -0.02
CA ALA A 139 -12.36 -3.83 -1.38
C ALA A 139 -13.78 -3.54 -1.85
N ALA A 140 -13.95 -2.47 -2.60
CA ALA A 140 -15.16 -2.29 -3.42
C ALA A 140 -15.19 -3.38 -4.50
N ARG A 141 -16.38 -3.87 -4.87
CA ARG A 141 -16.59 -4.97 -5.83
C ARG A 141 -15.85 -4.73 -7.15
N ASP A 142 -15.89 -3.52 -7.64
CA ASP A 142 -15.29 -3.06 -8.89
C ASP A 142 -13.93 -2.41 -8.73
N ALA A 143 -13.33 -2.47 -7.54
CA ALA A 143 -11.96 -2.02 -7.31
C ALA A 143 -11.01 -2.72 -8.29
N ARG A 144 -9.97 -2.01 -8.71
CA ARG A 144 -8.96 -2.49 -9.65
C ARG A 144 -7.62 -2.57 -8.93
N ILE A 145 -7.31 -3.75 -8.42
CA ILE A 145 -6.07 -4.03 -7.69
C ILE A 145 -5.03 -4.52 -8.71
N ILE A 146 -3.90 -3.83 -8.80
CA ILE A 146 -2.85 -4.12 -9.78
C ILE A 146 -1.48 -3.96 -9.11
N ASP A 147 -0.65 -4.98 -9.22
CA ASP A 147 0.80 -4.82 -9.08
C ASP A 147 1.39 -4.44 -10.45
N GLY A 148 1.85 -3.21 -10.57
CA GLY A 148 2.25 -2.60 -11.84
C GLY A 148 3.71 -2.83 -12.23
N HIS A 149 4.52 -3.50 -11.40
CA HIS A 149 5.98 -3.50 -11.51
C HIS A 149 6.50 -4.15 -12.79
N THR A 150 5.99 -5.33 -13.15
CA THR A 150 6.45 -6.02 -14.37
C THR A 150 6.11 -5.26 -15.64
N ARG A 151 4.99 -4.53 -15.66
CA ARG A 151 4.64 -3.62 -16.75
C ARG A 151 5.54 -2.37 -16.80
N LEU A 152 6.03 -1.93 -15.64
CA LEU A 152 7.00 -0.84 -15.54
C LEU A 152 8.41 -1.29 -15.95
N GLY A 153 8.67 -2.60 -16.05
CA GLY A 153 9.97 -3.16 -16.38
C GLY A 153 10.89 -3.39 -15.17
N VAL A 154 10.31 -3.53 -13.98
CA VAL A 154 11.02 -3.86 -12.73
C VAL A 154 10.38 -5.06 -12.04
N ALA A 155 11.08 -5.69 -11.12
CA ALA A 155 10.53 -6.80 -10.35
C ALA A 155 9.41 -6.31 -9.38
N ALA A 156 8.44 -7.18 -9.08
CA ALA A 156 7.39 -6.94 -8.08
C ALA A 156 7.97 -7.13 -6.67
N GLY A 157 8.67 -6.12 -6.17
CA GLY A 157 9.57 -6.24 -5.02
C GLY A 157 9.11 -5.62 -3.74
N ASP A 158 8.26 -4.60 -3.78
CA ASP A 158 7.95 -3.74 -2.63
C ASP A 158 7.08 -4.40 -1.54
N HIS A 159 6.25 -5.38 -1.85
CA HIS A 159 5.46 -6.17 -0.91
C HIS A 159 4.96 -7.47 -1.55
N ALA A 160 4.82 -7.45 -2.86
CA ALA A 160 4.02 -8.43 -3.58
C ALA A 160 4.59 -9.84 -3.41
N ALA A 161 5.93 -9.97 -3.45
CA ALA A 161 6.59 -11.27 -3.34
C ALA A 161 6.34 -12.00 -2.01
N ILE A 162 5.98 -11.28 -0.94
CA ILE A 162 5.69 -11.88 0.37
C ILE A 162 4.20 -11.90 0.70
N VAL A 163 3.46 -10.85 0.30
CA VAL A 163 2.05 -10.70 0.68
C VAL A 163 1.14 -11.56 -0.19
N TRP A 164 1.28 -11.48 -1.52
CA TRP A 164 0.37 -12.20 -2.41
C TRP A 164 0.43 -13.72 -2.26
N PRO A 165 1.63 -14.37 -2.23
CA PRO A 165 1.68 -15.82 -2.03
C PRO A 165 1.09 -16.28 -0.70
N LEU A 166 1.23 -15.47 0.35
CA LEU A 166 0.69 -15.80 1.68
C LEU A 166 -0.85 -15.68 1.69
N LEU A 167 -1.42 -14.69 0.98
CA LEU A 167 -2.85 -14.44 0.97
C LEU A 167 -3.61 -15.32 -0.04
N CYS A 168 -3.15 -15.38 -1.30
CA CYS A 168 -3.89 -16.07 -2.37
C CYS A 168 -3.18 -17.32 -2.92
N GLY A 169 -2.08 -17.71 -2.32
CA GLY A 169 -1.27 -18.86 -2.75
C GLY A 169 -0.37 -18.56 -3.95
N MET A 170 0.71 -19.34 -4.08
CA MET A 170 1.78 -19.10 -5.06
C MET A 170 1.30 -19.12 -6.52
N ALA A 171 0.33 -19.98 -6.86
CA ALA A 171 -0.16 -20.08 -8.25
C ALA A 171 -0.88 -18.80 -8.70
N LYS A 172 -1.74 -18.24 -7.85
CA LYS A 172 -2.45 -17.00 -8.13
C LYS A 172 -1.51 -15.80 -8.08
N ALA A 173 -0.61 -15.75 -7.10
CA ALA A 173 0.41 -14.71 -7.02
C ALA A 173 1.23 -14.64 -8.32
N LYS A 174 1.79 -15.76 -8.79
CA LYS A 174 2.55 -15.79 -10.04
C LYS A 174 1.73 -15.36 -11.25
N TYR A 175 0.49 -15.81 -11.37
CA TYR A 175 -0.38 -15.42 -12.48
C TYR A 175 -0.56 -13.90 -12.55
N TYR A 176 -0.96 -13.29 -11.45
CA TYR A 176 -1.25 -11.85 -11.43
C TYR A 176 0.02 -10.99 -11.50
N LEU A 177 1.08 -11.37 -10.78
CA LEU A 177 2.30 -10.56 -10.71
C LEU A 177 3.14 -10.65 -11.99
N LEU A 178 3.30 -11.84 -12.57
CA LEU A 178 4.11 -12.01 -13.78
C LEU A 178 3.43 -11.43 -15.04
N LEU A 179 2.10 -11.47 -15.08
CA LEU A 179 1.32 -10.95 -16.21
C LEU A 179 0.84 -9.51 -16.01
N CYS A 180 1.05 -8.94 -14.82
CA CYS A 180 0.51 -7.62 -14.43
C CYS A 180 -1.01 -7.52 -14.66
N GLU A 181 -1.73 -8.59 -14.30
CA GLU A 181 -3.19 -8.66 -14.50
C GLU A 181 -3.93 -7.91 -13.40
N THR A 182 -5.06 -7.31 -13.77
CA THR A 182 -5.93 -6.62 -12.83
C THR A 182 -6.81 -7.62 -12.08
N VAL A 183 -6.88 -7.49 -10.76
CA VAL A 183 -7.81 -8.23 -9.90
C VAL A 183 -8.96 -7.30 -9.51
N SER A 184 -10.23 -7.72 -9.75
CA SER A 184 -11.38 -7.01 -9.21
C SER A 184 -11.50 -7.24 -7.70
N GLY A 185 -12.20 -6.37 -6.97
CA GLY A 185 -12.44 -6.57 -5.54
C GLY A 185 -13.19 -7.88 -5.25
N GLU A 186 -14.15 -8.26 -6.12
CA GLU A 186 -14.88 -9.52 -6.02
C GLU A 186 -13.95 -10.74 -6.19
N GLU A 187 -13.10 -10.73 -7.20
CA GLU A 187 -12.12 -11.80 -7.41
C GLU A 187 -11.07 -11.82 -6.29
N ALA A 188 -10.65 -10.64 -5.80
CA ALA A 188 -9.69 -10.54 -4.71
C ALA A 188 -10.19 -11.20 -3.41
N GLU A 189 -11.47 -11.02 -3.05
CA GLU A 189 -12.07 -11.74 -1.94
C GLU A 189 -12.17 -13.24 -2.24
N ARG A 190 -12.63 -13.61 -3.43
CA ARG A 190 -12.79 -15.02 -3.82
C ARG A 190 -11.50 -15.82 -3.74
N ILE A 191 -10.35 -15.21 -4.06
CA ILE A 191 -9.04 -15.87 -4.00
C ILE A 191 -8.32 -15.68 -2.66
N GLY A 192 -8.90 -14.92 -1.73
CA GLY A 192 -8.33 -14.65 -0.41
C GLY A 192 -7.28 -13.52 -0.38
N LEU A 193 -7.16 -12.73 -1.43
CA LEU A 193 -6.22 -11.59 -1.48
C LEU A 193 -6.68 -10.44 -0.58
N VAL A 194 -8.00 -10.27 -0.40
CA VAL A 194 -8.59 -9.32 0.55
C VAL A 194 -9.56 -10.04 1.48
N SER A 195 -9.82 -9.43 2.65
CA SER A 195 -10.66 -10.01 3.69
C SER A 195 -12.15 -9.98 3.34
N LEU A 196 -12.61 -8.90 2.72
CA LEU A 196 -14.02 -8.66 2.43
C LEU A 196 -14.18 -7.88 1.11
N CYS A 197 -15.30 -8.13 0.42
CA CYS A 197 -15.76 -7.34 -0.71
C CYS A 197 -17.16 -6.79 -0.44
N VAL A 198 -17.40 -5.53 -0.76
CA VAL A 198 -18.70 -4.86 -0.63
C VAL A 198 -18.95 -3.95 -1.84
N ASP A 199 -20.20 -3.50 -2.02
CA ASP A 199 -20.48 -2.48 -3.02
C ASP A 199 -19.87 -1.13 -2.59
N GLU A 200 -19.32 -0.35 -3.54
CA GLU A 200 -18.56 0.86 -3.24
C GLU A 200 -19.27 1.83 -2.29
N PRO A 201 -20.59 2.11 -2.42
CA PRO A 201 -21.30 3.00 -1.50
C PRO A 201 -21.28 2.55 -0.04
N GLN A 202 -21.08 1.26 0.22
CA GLN A 202 -21.06 0.68 1.57
C GLN A 202 -19.63 0.57 2.15
N LEU A 203 -18.62 0.80 1.32
CA LEU A 203 -17.22 0.50 1.66
C LEU A 203 -16.72 1.24 2.91
N VAL A 204 -16.90 2.55 2.97
CA VAL A 204 -16.43 3.36 4.08
C VAL A 204 -17.18 3.03 5.36
N GLU A 205 -18.50 2.89 5.29
CA GLU A 205 -19.33 2.47 6.43
C GLU A 205 -18.86 1.12 6.98
N ARG A 206 -18.66 0.14 6.09
CA ARG A 206 -18.19 -1.20 6.48
C ARG A 206 -16.80 -1.18 7.13
N ALA A 207 -15.89 -0.34 6.63
CA ALA A 207 -14.56 -0.18 7.23
C ALA A 207 -14.65 0.38 8.65
N PHE A 208 -15.49 1.38 8.88
CA PHE A 208 -15.71 1.93 10.21
C PHE A 208 -16.45 0.97 11.15
N GLU A 209 -17.42 0.20 10.69
CA GLU A 209 -18.03 -0.87 11.48
C GLU A 209 -16.98 -1.86 12.02
N VAL A 210 -16.10 -2.34 11.15
CA VAL A 210 -15.01 -3.25 11.52
C VAL A 210 -14.05 -2.55 12.50
N ALA A 211 -13.67 -1.31 12.23
CA ALA A 211 -12.77 -0.55 13.08
C ALA A 211 -13.36 -0.33 14.48
N TYR A 212 -14.63 0.03 14.60
CA TYR A 212 -15.29 0.19 15.91
C TYR A 212 -15.41 -1.13 16.66
N ARG A 213 -15.69 -2.25 15.97
CA ARG A 213 -15.68 -3.57 16.61
C ARG A 213 -14.31 -3.91 17.19
N LEU A 214 -13.23 -3.64 16.45
CA LEU A 214 -11.85 -3.81 16.92
C LEU A 214 -11.54 -2.87 18.10
N ALA A 215 -11.97 -1.60 18.03
CA ALA A 215 -11.72 -0.60 19.06
C ALA A 215 -12.40 -0.94 20.42
N ARG A 216 -13.57 -1.59 20.38
CA ARG A 216 -14.32 -2.07 21.56
C ARG A 216 -13.81 -3.39 22.11
N GLY A 217 -13.03 -4.13 21.31
CA GLY A 217 -12.49 -5.42 21.73
C GLY A 217 -11.34 -5.30 22.73
N SER A 218 -10.88 -6.44 23.24
CA SER A 218 -9.71 -6.51 24.11
C SER A 218 -8.45 -6.08 23.36
N GLN A 219 -7.99 -4.87 23.61
CA GLN A 219 -6.82 -4.30 22.91
C GLN A 219 -5.56 -5.16 23.06
N THR A 220 -5.35 -5.73 24.25
CA THR A 220 -4.22 -6.63 24.50
C THR A 220 -4.32 -7.91 23.66
N ALA A 221 -5.47 -8.58 23.70
CA ALA A 221 -5.66 -9.83 22.95
C ALA A 221 -5.54 -9.61 21.44
N ILE A 222 -6.17 -8.54 20.91
CA ILE A 222 -6.15 -8.19 19.48
C ILE A 222 -4.70 -7.91 19.03
N ARG A 223 -3.98 -7.07 19.76
CA ARG A 223 -2.59 -6.69 19.41
C ARG A 223 -1.64 -7.88 19.48
N TRP A 224 -1.77 -8.73 20.49
CA TRP A 224 -0.93 -9.91 20.60
C TRP A 224 -1.27 -10.96 19.54
N THR A 225 -2.54 -11.09 19.16
CA THR A 225 -2.94 -11.95 18.03
C THR A 225 -2.35 -11.43 16.73
N LYS A 226 -2.46 -10.12 16.45
CA LYS A 226 -1.81 -9.49 15.29
C LYS A 226 -0.29 -9.73 15.31
N TYR A 227 0.37 -9.49 16.44
CA TYR A 227 1.81 -9.71 16.58
C TYR A 227 2.21 -11.13 16.23
N ALA A 228 1.46 -12.13 16.73
CA ALA A 228 1.71 -13.54 16.45
C ALA A 228 1.50 -13.88 14.96
N LEU A 229 0.40 -13.41 14.37
CA LEU A 229 0.10 -13.62 12.95
C LEU A 229 1.14 -12.95 12.04
N ASN A 230 1.59 -11.74 12.37
CA ASN A 230 2.61 -11.03 11.59
C ASN A 230 4.00 -11.69 11.63
N ASN A 231 4.22 -12.73 12.46
CA ASN A 231 5.44 -13.51 12.37
C ASN A 231 5.56 -14.27 11.04
N TRP A 232 4.47 -14.62 10.39
CA TRP A 232 4.52 -15.18 9.03
C TRP A 232 5.14 -14.21 8.04
N LEU A 233 4.78 -12.91 8.12
CA LEU A 233 5.39 -11.86 7.30
C LEU A 233 6.85 -11.61 7.68
N ARG A 234 7.18 -11.60 8.99
CA ARG A 234 8.58 -11.43 9.45
C ARG A 234 9.49 -12.58 9.01
N GLN A 235 8.98 -13.82 8.99
CA GLN A 235 9.72 -14.96 8.47
C GLN A 235 10.04 -14.84 6.97
N ALA A 236 9.18 -14.14 6.22
CA ALA A 236 9.40 -13.84 4.80
C ALA A 236 10.36 -12.66 4.56
N GLY A 237 10.89 -12.03 5.62
CA GLY A 237 11.78 -10.86 5.52
C GLY A 237 12.94 -11.03 4.54
N PRO A 238 13.72 -12.14 4.56
CA PRO A 238 14.79 -12.34 3.58
C PRO A 238 14.30 -12.39 2.13
N THR A 239 13.09 -12.92 1.88
CA THR A 239 12.46 -12.90 0.55
C THR A 239 12.08 -11.47 0.17
N PHE A 240 11.52 -10.71 1.10
CA PHE A 240 11.19 -9.30 0.88
C PHE A 240 12.45 -8.47 0.58
N ASP A 241 13.49 -8.56 1.41
CA ASP A 241 14.73 -7.80 1.21
C ASP A 241 15.36 -8.12 -0.16
N THR A 242 15.31 -9.38 -0.59
CA THR A 242 15.78 -9.81 -1.92
C THR A 242 14.91 -9.22 -3.03
N SER A 243 13.58 -9.35 -2.94
CA SER A 243 12.66 -8.86 -3.97
C SER A 243 12.75 -7.34 -4.14
N LEU A 244 12.84 -6.61 -3.03
CA LEU A 244 13.00 -5.15 -3.03
C LEU A 244 14.35 -4.74 -3.64
N ALA A 245 15.44 -5.46 -3.33
CA ALA A 245 16.75 -5.19 -3.93
C ALA A 245 16.74 -5.41 -5.45
N LEU A 246 16.06 -6.46 -5.94
CA LEU A 246 15.92 -6.75 -7.37
C LEU A 246 15.05 -5.69 -8.09
N GLU A 247 13.97 -5.25 -7.46
CA GLU A 247 13.15 -4.14 -7.98
C GLU A 247 14.02 -2.89 -8.17
N PHE A 248 14.72 -2.46 -7.10
CA PHE A 248 15.52 -1.24 -7.14
C PHE A 248 16.78 -1.35 -8.02
N MET A 249 17.33 -2.53 -8.21
CA MET A 249 18.32 -2.78 -9.25
C MET A 249 17.71 -2.60 -10.66
N GLY A 250 16.47 -3.05 -10.87
CA GLY A 250 15.73 -2.88 -12.10
C GLY A 250 15.54 -1.42 -12.53
N PHE A 251 15.41 -0.48 -11.58
CA PHE A 251 15.33 0.95 -11.89
C PHE A 251 16.59 1.51 -12.60
N SER A 252 17.72 0.82 -12.55
CA SER A 252 18.91 1.18 -13.33
C SER A 252 18.97 0.51 -14.70
N GLY A 253 18.04 -0.41 -15.00
CA GLY A 253 17.99 -1.15 -16.25
C GLY A 253 17.40 -0.37 -17.43
N PRO A 254 17.46 -0.93 -18.64
CA PRO A 254 16.87 -0.31 -19.83
C PRO A 254 15.34 -0.39 -19.84
N ASP A 255 14.74 -1.47 -19.30
CA ASP A 255 13.31 -1.75 -19.42
C ASP A 255 12.45 -0.73 -18.69
N VAL A 256 12.91 -0.23 -17.53
CA VAL A 256 12.16 0.79 -16.78
C VAL A 256 11.95 2.07 -17.59
N ARG A 257 12.89 2.44 -18.48
CA ARG A 257 12.76 3.63 -19.34
C ARG A 257 11.65 3.45 -20.34
N GLU A 258 11.58 2.28 -20.97
CA GLU A 258 10.46 1.92 -21.85
C GLU A 258 9.14 1.86 -21.07
N GLY A 259 9.14 1.25 -19.87
CA GLY A 259 7.96 1.18 -19.02
C GLY A 259 7.42 2.57 -18.69
N ILE A 260 8.27 3.51 -18.27
CA ILE A 260 7.88 4.90 -17.98
C ILE A 260 7.32 5.58 -19.21
N GLN A 261 8.01 5.45 -20.37
CA GLN A 261 7.58 6.07 -21.61
C GLN A 261 6.23 5.50 -22.07
N SER A 262 6.05 4.19 -22.01
CA SER A 262 4.80 3.53 -22.40
C SER A 262 3.60 4.00 -21.57
N LEU A 263 3.81 4.22 -20.26
CA LEU A 263 2.77 4.74 -19.36
C LEU A 263 2.42 6.20 -19.67
N ARG A 264 3.41 7.07 -19.95
CA ARG A 264 3.19 8.47 -20.36
C ARG A 264 2.44 8.56 -21.69
N GLU A 265 2.76 7.68 -22.62
CA GLU A 265 2.15 7.62 -23.97
C GLU A 265 0.84 6.80 -23.97
N ARG A 266 0.48 6.15 -22.88
CA ARG A 266 -0.71 5.30 -22.74
C ARG A 266 -0.77 4.18 -23.77
N ARG A 267 0.37 3.56 -24.06
CA ARG A 267 0.51 2.39 -24.94
C ARG A 267 1.01 1.17 -24.18
N ALA A 268 1.01 0.02 -24.84
CA ALA A 268 1.71 -1.15 -24.32
C ALA A 268 3.23 -0.91 -24.39
N PRO A 269 4.02 -1.41 -23.41
CA PRO A 269 5.47 -1.37 -23.50
C PRO A 269 5.98 -2.31 -24.59
N ASP A 270 7.11 -1.94 -25.20
CA ASP A 270 7.83 -2.73 -26.21
C ASP A 270 9.20 -3.10 -25.65
N PHE A 271 9.21 -4.10 -24.77
CA PHE A 271 10.44 -4.56 -24.15
C PHE A 271 11.28 -5.37 -25.12
N LYS A 272 12.60 -5.21 -25.03
CA LYS A 272 13.52 -6.06 -25.78
C LYS A 272 13.41 -7.51 -25.28
N PRO A 273 13.54 -8.50 -26.17
CA PRO A 273 13.41 -9.91 -25.78
C PRO A 273 14.58 -10.42 -24.94
N ASP A 274 15.67 -9.67 -24.88
CA ASP A 274 16.89 -10.07 -24.19
C ASP A 274 16.78 -9.77 -22.68
N SER A 275 17.09 -10.76 -21.86
CA SER A 275 17.27 -10.60 -20.42
C SER A 275 18.76 -10.73 -20.08
N PRO A 276 19.26 -10.00 -19.06
CA PRO A 276 20.62 -10.18 -18.57
C PRO A 276 20.84 -11.51 -17.82
N PHE A 277 19.79 -12.33 -17.65
CA PHE A 277 19.83 -13.66 -17.03
C PHE A 277 19.71 -14.78 -18.06
#